data_ce5fe5d39e4a5237cd5015ce6378a0f3
#
_entry.id   ce5fe5d39e4a5237cd5015ce6378a0f3
#
_cell.length_a   1.000
_cell.length_b   1.000
_cell.length_c   1.000
_cell.angle_alpha   90.00
_cell.angle_beta   90.00
_cell.angle_gamma   90.00
#
_symmetry.space_group_name_H-M   'P 1'
#
loop_
_entity.id
_entity.type
_entity.pdbx_description
1 polymer ?
#
loop_
_entity_poly.entity_id
_entity_poly.type
_entity_poly.pdbx_seq_one_letter_code
_entity_poly.pdbx_strand_id
1 'polypeptide(L)'
;GTSRRQRQMCIRDSYSTGNDTDAFKLGGYYQVNDQVSLRATVQTATRHGSITELYRGQGSSLTDLDPDPCGTDPETNIGPSYTQAQCANTGLPASLYGSDLKSPADQYNILTGGNPNLVPEESESTTIGIVLTPDAIPGLTLTLDYFDIVVEDKIGTIPASTSLKNCLETGNPTFCNLIERDPIAGTLWVSPGQIITTNTNVAEESMTGFDLIFDYMLETGIGPIDIKGITTFTESNELTVMPGEAAIECAGYYGKSCGKNPMPEVAGNYTASLSRGNLDYVFGMRYLGETEDLNTTAIDFEDKTYFDVTVNYQFSDSMSFTAGASNILDEDPVYTSSAGTAPGNGNTFPGYFDALGTYVFVNISYSY
;
A
#
# COMPACT_ATOMS: atom_id res chain seq x y z
N GLY A 1 31.88 -3.89 -29.68
CA GLY A 1 30.59 -3.54 -30.36
C GLY A 1 29.54 -3.18 -29.36
N THR A 2 29.14 -1.90 -29.36
CA THR A 2 28.05 -1.38 -28.52
C THR A 2 26.73 -2.05 -28.93
N SER A 3 26.27 -3.01 -28.17
CA SER A 3 24.98 -3.67 -28.38
C SER A 3 23.88 -2.80 -27.79
N ARG A 4 23.18 -2.03 -28.62
CA ARG A 4 21.91 -1.40 -28.26
C ARG A 4 20.82 -2.45 -28.33
N ARG A 5 20.20 -2.83 -27.22
CA ARG A 5 18.95 -3.60 -27.23
C ARG A 5 17.81 -2.68 -26.87
N GLN A 6 16.98 -2.36 -27.86
CA GLN A 6 15.71 -1.69 -27.66
C GLN A 6 14.63 -2.77 -27.70
N ARG A 7 13.77 -2.83 -26.69
CA ARG A 7 12.59 -3.70 -26.69
C ARG A 7 11.37 -2.82 -26.55
N GLN A 8 10.46 -2.96 -27.49
CA GLN A 8 9.13 -2.39 -27.42
C GLN A 8 8.14 -3.55 -27.25
N MET A 9 7.24 -3.42 -26.31
CA MET A 9 6.14 -4.36 -26.09
C MET A 9 4.85 -3.55 -25.97
N CYS A 10 3.87 -3.91 -26.80
CA CYS A 10 2.54 -3.34 -26.72
C CYS A 10 1.59 -4.50 -26.44
N ILE A 11 0.68 -4.33 -25.49
CA ILE A 11 -0.35 -5.30 -25.12
C ILE A 11 -1.69 -4.58 -25.21
N ARG A 12 -2.67 -5.25 -25.82
CA ARG A 12 -4.06 -4.82 -25.78
C ARG A 12 -4.88 -5.91 -25.12
N ASP A 13 -5.58 -5.55 -24.07
CA ASP A 13 -6.48 -6.42 -23.34
C ASP A 13 -7.93 -5.98 -23.56
N SER A 14 -8.83 -6.95 -23.58
CA SER A 14 -10.27 -6.73 -23.72
C SER A 14 -11.00 -7.45 -22.60
N TYR A 15 -11.79 -6.73 -21.85
CA TYR A 15 -12.47 -7.24 -20.67
C TYR A 15 -13.95 -7.51 -20.93
N SER A 16 -14.55 -8.46 -20.22
CA SER A 16 -15.97 -8.80 -20.32
C SER A 16 -16.91 -7.64 -19.96
N THR A 17 -16.40 -6.61 -19.30
CA THR A 17 -17.11 -5.35 -18.99
C THR A 17 -17.23 -4.41 -20.20
N GLY A 18 -16.59 -4.75 -21.33
CA GLY A 18 -16.57 -3.92 -22.54
C GLY A 18 -15.45 -2.86 -22.55
N ASN A 19 -14.58 -2.84 -21.54
CA ASN A 19 -13.41 -1.97 -21.51
C ASN A 19 -12.26 -2.61 -22.29
N ASP A 20 -11.61 -1.82 -23.15
CA ASP A 20 -10.34 -2.17 -23.81
C ASP A 20 -9.23 -1.32 -23.19
N THR A 21 -8.06 -1.90 -23.01
CA THR A 21 -6.88 -1.20 -22.47
C THR A 21 -5.67 -1.47 -23.34
N ASP A 22 -4.82 -0.46 -23.49
CA ASP A 22 -3.57 -0.55 -24.20
C ASP A 22 -2.42 -0.27 -23.22
N ALA A 23 -1.42 -1.16 -23.17
CA ALA A 23 -0.21 -0.97 -22.40
C ALA A 23 1.02 -1.02 -23.31
N PHE A 24 2.01 -0.19 -23.04
CA PHE A 24 3.27 -0.20 -23.78
C PHE A 24 4.46 -0.16 -22.83
N LYS A 25 5.58 -0.65 -23.31
CA LYS A 25 6.89 -0.55 -22.65
C LYS A 25 7.97 -0.23 -23.67
N LEU A 26 8.71 0.83 -23.42
CA LEU A 26 9.91 1.19 -24.15
C LEU A 26 11.10 1.20 -23.19
N GLY A 27 12.11 0.39 -23.49
CA GLY A 27 13.32 0.32 -22.66
C GLY A 27 14.59 0.42 -23.51
N GLY A 28 15.59 1.08 -22.94
CA GLY A 28 16.91 1.23 -23.50
C GLY A 28 18.00 0.75 -22.53
N TYR A 29 19.02 0.11 -23.08
CA TYR A 29 20.24 -0.26 -22.37
C TYR A 29 21.43 0.22 -23.19
N TYR A 30 22.36 0.90 -22.53
CA TYR A 30 23.55 1.43 -23.14
C TYR A 30 24.79 1.09 -22.31
N GLN A 31 25.68 0.29 -22.86
CA GLN A 31 26.96 -0.02 -22.25
C GLN A 31 27.95 1.08 -22.60
N VAL A 32 28.34 1.87 -21.59
CA VAL A 32 29.32 2.97 -21.72
C VAL A 32 30.70 2.39 -21.91
N ASN A 33 31.08 1.42 -21.07
CA ASN A 33 32.32 0.63 -21.12
C ASN A 33 32.07 -0.72 -20.41
N ASP A 34 33.11 -1.50 -20.19
CA ASP A 34 33.01 -2.83 -19.56
C ASP A 34 32.58 -2.76 -18.08
N GLN A 35 32.72 -1.61 -17.44
CA GLN A 35 32.39 -1.41 -16.01
C GLN A 35 31.12 -0.61 -15.77
N VAL A 36 30.60 0.10 -16.78
CA VAL A 36 29.47 1.03 -16.60
C VAL A 36 28.43 0.81 -17.68
N SER A 37 27.19 0.59 -17.26
CA SER A 37 26.04 0.51 -18.13
C SER A 37 24.91 1.39 -17.61
N LEU A 38 24.15 1.96 -18.54
CA LEU A 38 22.96 2.76 -18.26
C LEU A 38 21.73 2.03 -18.74
N ARG A 39 20.63 2.16 -18.02
CA ARG A 39 19.34 1.66 -18.42
C ARG A 39 18.24 2.70 -18.18
N ALA A 40 17.25 2.72 -19.04
CA ALA A 40 16.06 3.55 -18.85
C ALA A 40 14.85 2.82 -19.40
N THR A 41 13.72 2.99 -18.74
CA THR A 41 12.44 2.40 -19.17
C THR A 41 11.33 3.39 -18.91
N VAL A 42 10.40 3.50 -19.89
CA VAL A 42 9.09 4.14 -19.71
C VAL A 42 8.06 3.09 -20.06
N GLN A 43 7.04 2.95 -19.23
CA GLN A 43 5.96 1.98 -19.44
C GLN A 43 4.65 2.51 -18.91
N THR A 44 3.56 2.09 -19.57
CA THR A 44 2.21 2.16 -19.01
C THR A 44 1.73 0.77 -18.67
N ALA A 45 0.91 0.66 -17.65
CA ALA A 45 0.23 -0.55 -17.26
C ALA A 45 -1.21 -0.22 -16.88
N THR A 46 -2.11 -1.19 -16.98
CA THR A 46 -3.50 -1.02 -16.62
C THR A 46 -3.94 -2.15 -15.70
N ARG A 47 -4.81 -1.84 -14.75
CA ARG A 47 -5.42 -2.83 -13.87
C ARG A 47 -6.95 -2.67 -13.91
N HIS A 48 -7.64 -3.66 -14.43
CA HIS A 48 -9.09 -3.70 -14.34
C HIS A 48 -9.54 -4.09 -12.93
N GLY A 49 -10.69 -3.56 -12.48
CA GLY A 49 -11.28 -3.93 -11.20
C GLY A 49 -11.42 -5.44 -11.06
N SER A 50 -11.06 -5.98 -9.89
CA SER A 50 -11.26 -7.39 -9.56
C SER A 50 -12.76 -7.73 -9.53
N ILE A 51 -13.09 -9.03 -9.58
CA ILE A 51 -14.49 -9.49 -9.48
C ILE A 51 -15.16 -8.96 -8.21
N THR A 52 -14.41 -8.88 -7.11
CA THR A 52 -14.93 -8.35 -5.85
C THR A 52 -15.18 -6.84 -5.91
N GLU A 53 -14.28 -6.08 -6.53
CA GLU A 53 -14.44 -4.64 -6.71
C GLU A 53 -15.62 -4.29 -7.62
N LEU A 54 -15.88 -5.11 -8.64
CA LEU A 54 -16.98 -4.91 -9.58
C LEU A 54 -18.33 -5.43 -9.07
N TYR A 55 -18.35 -6.67 -8.55
CA TYR A 55 -19.60 -7.42 -8.38
C TYR A 55 -19.88 -7.88 -6.96
N ARG A 56 -19.11 -7.47 -5.96
CA ARG A 56 -19.49 -7.71 -4.57
C ARG A 56 -20.88 -7.14 -4.32
N GLY A 57 -21.78 -7.94 -3.78
CA GLY A 57 -23.13 -7.50 -3.43
C GLY A 57 -23.09 -6.25 -2.57
N GLN A 58 -23.92 -5.26 -2.92
CA GLN A 58 -24.08 -4.06 -2.11
C GLN A 58 -24.88 -4.39 -0.86
N GLY A 59 -24.48 -3.83 0.28
CA GLY A 59 -25.13 -4.07 1.57
C GLY A 59 -24.87 -2.93 2.55
N SER A 60 -25.79 -2.79 3.50
CA SER A 60 -25.63 -1.84 4.59
C SER A 60 -24.58 -2.32 5.58
N SER A 61 -23.73 -1.40 6.02
CA SER A 61 -22.74 -1.57 7.08
C SER A 61 -22.78 -0.35 7.99
N LEU A 62 -21.94 -0.33 9.01
CA LEU A 62 -21.85 0.79 9.96
C LEU A 62 -20.44 1.40 9.87
N THR A 63 -20.38 2.70 10.13
CA THR A 63 -19.14 3.44 10.34
C THR A 63 -19.29 4.38 11.51
N ASP A 64 -18.20 4.60 12.24
CA ASP A 64 -18.16 5.60 13.31
C ASP A 64 -17.93 6.96 12.67
N LEU A 65 -18.73 7.94 13.04
CA LEU A 65 -18.60 9.34 12.66
C LEU A 65 -18.85 10.22 13.87
N ASP A 66 -18.28 11.44 13.84
CA ASP A 66 -18.67 12.49 14.76
C ASP A 66 -20.16 12.78 14.65
N PRO A 67 -20.78 13.38 15.70
CA PRO A 67 -22.16 13.79 15.65
C PRO A 67 -22.50 14.55 14.38
N ASP A 68 -23.70 14.30 13.84
CA ASP A 68 -24.15 14.95 12.60
C ASP A 68 -24.03 16.48 12.71
N PRO A 69 -23.20 17.12 11.87
CA PRO A 69 -22.88 18.55 11.99
C PRO A 69 -24.05 19.48 11.67
N CYS A 70 -25.18 18.94 11.24
CA CYS A 70 -26.41 19.68 10.98
C CYS A 70 -27.44 19.59 12.12
N GLY A 71 -27.14 18.77 13.11
CA GLY A 71 -27.98 18.57 14.31
C GLY A 71 -27.50 19.36 15.51
N THR A 72 -28.26 19.27 16.60
CA THR A 72 -27.82 19.67 17.92
C THR A 72 -27.49 18.40 18.71
N ASP A 73 -26.31 18.33 19.27
CA ASP A 73 -25.92 17.23 20.14
C ASP A 73 -26.65 17.33 21.49
N PRO A 74 -27.53 16.39 21.83
CA PRO A 74 -28.32 16.47 23.05
C PRO A 74 -27.51 16.33 24.34
N GLU A 75 -26.31 15.75 24.28
CA GLU A 75 -25.45 15.56 25.45
C GLU A 75 -24.66 16.82 25.82
N THR A 76 -24.14 17.52 24.80
CA THR A 76 -23.32 18.71 24.97
C THR A 76 -24.11 20.00 24.77
N ASN A 77 -25.29 19.92 24.19
CA ASN A 77 -26.14 21.04 23.74
C ASN A 77 -25.41 21.98 22.76
N ILE A 78 -24.46 21.43 21.99
CA ILE A 78 -23.77 22.14 20.91
C ILE A 78 -24.66 22.06 19.67
N GLY A 79 -24.99 23.23 19.12
CA GLY A 79 -25.81 23.36 17.91
C GLY A 79 -25.05 23.04 16.62
N PRO A 80 -25.73 23.16 15.46
CA PRO A 80 -25.14 22.85 14.15
C PRO A 80 -23.85 23.61 13.88
N SER A 81 -22.86 22.92 13.30
CA SER A 81 -21.56 23.49 12.90
C SER A 81 -21.60 24.14 11.53
N TYR A 82 -22.63 23.85 10.72
CA TYR A 82 -22.86 24.40 9.38
C TYR A 82 -24.20 25.12 9.31
N THR A 83 -24.33 26.02 8.35
CA THR A 83 -25.57 26.76 8.12
C THR A 83 -26.67 25.87 7.56
N GLN A 84 -27.94 26.31 7.73
CA GLN A 84 -29.10 25.60 7.18
C GLN A 84 -29.01 25.40 5.66
N ALA A 85 -28.45 26.38 4.94
CA ALA A 85 -28.25 26.26 3.49
C ALA A 85 -27.23 25.18 3.12
N GLN A 86 -26.13 25.09 3.85
CA GLN A 86 -25.12 24.06 3.66
C GLN A 86 -25.70 22.67 4.00
N CYS A 87 -26.45 22.56 5.09
CA CYS A 87 -27.08 21.31 5.48
C CYS A 87 -28.17 20.86 4.49
N ALA A 88 -28.83 21.77 3.81
CA ALA A 88 -29.77 21.45 2.74
C ALA A 88 -29.11 20.74 1.55
N ASN A 89 -27.83 20.98 1.28
CA ASN A 89 -27.07 20.27 0.25
C ASN A 89 -27.02 18.76 0.49
N THR A 90 -27.08 18.32 1.76
CA THR A 90 -27.09 16.89 2.14
C THR A 90 -28.51 16.27 2.07
N GLY A 91 -29.51 17.00 1.56
CA GLY A 91 -30.90 16.56 1.52
C GLY A 91 -31.65 16.76 2.85
N LEU A 92 -31.09 17.47 3.84
CA LEU A 92 -31.77 17.72 5.12
C LEU A 92 -32.92 18.72 4.93
N PRO A 93 -34.17 18.34 5.29
CA PRO A 93 -35.28 19.28 5.31
C PRO A 93 -35.04 20.44 6.28
N ALA A 94 -35.44 21.65 5.87
CA ALA A 94 -35.26 22.87 6.68
C ALA A 94 -35.90 22.78 8.07
N SER A 95 -37.01 22.01 8.21
CA SER A 95 -37.70 21.77 9.47
C SER A 95 -36.93 20.91 10.47
N LEU A 96 -35.96 20.15 10.01
CA LEU A 96 -35.15 19.24 10.83
C LEU A 96 -33.73 19.81 11.15
N TYR A 97 -33.39 20.95 10.58
CA TYR A 97 -32.14 21.64 10.90
C TYR A 97 -32.07 22.01 12.38
N GLY A 98 -30.98 21.60 13.04
CA GLY A 98 -30.79 21.85 14.46
C GLY A 98 -31.58 20.89 15.40
N SER A 99 -32.31 19.92 14.83
CA SER A 99 -32.92 18.85 15.66
C SER A 99 -31.85 17.84 16.13
N ASP A 100 -32.24 16.88 16.96
CA ASP A 100 -31.37 15.76 17.35
C ASP A 100 -31.22 14.78 16.19
N LEU A 101 -30.08 14.84 15.52
CA LEU A 101 -29.70 13.95 14.41
C LEU A 101 -28.60 12.95 14.81
N LYS A 102 -28.12 13.05 16.08
CA LYS A 102 -27.03 12.19 16.58
C LYS A 102 -27.46 10.72 16.62
N SER A 103 -26.57 9.84 16.19
CA SER A 103 -26.73 8.40 16.46
C SER A 103 -26.48 8.12 17.95
N PRO A 104 -27.34 7.35 18.61
CA PRO A 104 -27.13 7.00 20.04
C PRO A 104 -25.88 6.18 20.31
N ALA A 105 -25.30 5.58 19.27
CA ALA A 105 -24.09 4.73 19.35
C ALA A 105 -22.92 5.32 18.57
N ASP A 106 -23.01 6.58 18.09
CA ASP A 106 -22.05 7.24 17.20
C ASP A 106 -21.78 6.43 15.91
N GLN A 107 -22.70 5.51 15.55
CA GLN A 107 -22.63 4.68 14.36
C GLN A 107 -23.66 5.11 13.33
N TYR A 108 -23.21 5.26 12.10
CA TYR A 108 -24.02 5.71 10.97
C TYR A 108 -24.02 4.66 9.87
N ASN A 109 -25.12 4.57 9.13
CA ASN A 109 -25.24 3.60 8.04
C ASN A 109 -24.38 4.01 6.85
N ILE A 110 -23.71 3.04 6.27
CA ILE A 110 -23.04 3.17 4.98
C ILE A 110 -23.50 2.06 4.04
N LEU A 111 -23.60 2.38 2.75
CA LEU A 111 -23.78 1.40 1.70
C LEU A 111 -22.42 1.03 1.15
N THR A 112 -21.98 -0.20 1.34
CA THR A 112 -20.73 -0.73 0.81
C THR A 112 -20.99 -1.76 -0.28
N GLY A 113 -20.02 -2.00 -1.14
CA GLY A 113 -20.11 -3.05 -2.15
C GLY A 113 -19.37 -2.72 -3.43
N GLY A 114 -19.51 -3.61 -4.41
CA GLY A 114 -18.90 -3.44 -5.73
C GLY A 114 -19.63 -2.41 -6.59
N ASN A 115 -18.93 -2.00 -7.65
CA ASN A 115 -19.47 -1.09 -8.66
C ASN A 115 -19.12 -1.62 -10.07
N PRO A 116 -20.08 -2.09 -10.85
CA PRO A 116 -19.83 -2.62 -12.18
C PRO A 116 -19.44 -1.56 -13.21
N ASN A 117 -19.53 -0.27 -12.86
CA ASN A 117 -19.18 0.85 -13.74
C ASN A 117 -17.74 1.33 -13.56
N LEU A 118 -16.92 0.61 -12.80
CA LEU A 118 -15.49 0.95 -12.65
C LEU A 118 -14.78 0.89 -14.00
N VAL A 119 -13.91 1.86 -14.23
CA VAL A 119 -12.94 1.86 -15.33
C VAL A 119 -11.62 1.24 -14.86
N PRO A 120 -10.75 0.78 -15.77
CA PRO A 120 -9.41 0.34 -15.40
C PRO A 120 -8.59 1.48 -14.77
N GLU A 121 -7.76 1.13 -13.79
CA GLU A 121 -6.69 2.01 -13.31
C GLU A 121 -5.59 2.07 -14.36
N GLU A 122 -4.95 3.21 -14.50
CA GLU A 122 -3.82 3.41 -15.40
C GLU A 122 -2.57 3.79 -14.59
N SER A 123 -1.44 3.16 -14.92
CA SER A 123 -0.15 3.48 -14.30
C SER A 123 0.84 3.90 -15.36
N GLU A 124 1.56 4.98 -15.08
CA GLU A 124 2.76 5.37 -15.82
C GLU A 124 3.98 5.19 -14.90
N SER A 125 5.03 4.56 -15.43
CA SER A 125 6.26 4.33 -14.68
C SER A 125 7.47 4.68 -15.51
N THR A 126 8.37 5.48 -14.94
CA THR A 126 9.68 5.81 -15.49
C THR A 126 10.77 5.29 -14.56
N THR A 127 11.74 4.57 -15.13
CA THR A 127 12.93 4.14 -14.38
C THR A 127 14.19 4.53 -15.13
N ILE A 128 15.20 5.02 -14.39
CA ILE A 128 16.52 5.35 -14.93
C ILE A 128 17.57 4.80 -13.97
N GLY A 129 18.52 4.02 -14.49
CA GLY A 129 19.50 3.37 -13.64
C GLY A 129 20.90 3.29 -14.23
N ILE A 130 21.84 3.11 -13.32
CA ILE A 130 23.25 2.85 -13.60
C ILE A 130 23.64 1.49 -13.00
N VAL A 131 24.34 0.69 -13.79
CA VAL A 131 24.90 -0.59 -13.33
C VAL A 131 26.43 -0.47 -13.41
N LEU A 132 27.08 -0.78 -12.30
CA LEU A 132 28.54 -0.72 -12.13
C LEU A 132 29.09 -2.12 -11.85
N THR A 133 30.12 -2.52 -12.60
CA THR A 133 30.88 -3.77 -12.40
C THR A 133 32.38 -3.43 -12.33
N PRO A 134 32.84 -2.89 -11.18
CA PRO A 134 34.21 -2.33 -11.09
C PRO A 134 35.27 -3.43 -11.12
N ASP A 135 36.25 -3.32 -12.02
CA ASP A 135 37.40 -4.24 -12.11
C ASP A 135 38.24 -4.28 -10.82
N ALA A 136 38.21 -3.18 -10.05
CA ALA A 136 38.94 -3.08 -8.77
C ALA A 136 38.38 -4.01 -7.69
N ILE A 137 37.12 -4.44 -7.82
CA ILE A 137 36.41 -5.38 -6.89
C ILE A 137 35.75 -6.46 -7.74
N PRO A 138 36.53 -7.49 -8.16
CA PRO A 138 36.00 -8.56 -8.99
C PRO A 138 34.80 -9.27 -8.31
N GLY A 139 33.74 -9.55 -9.07
CA GLY A 139 32.55 -10.22 -8.57
C GLY A 139 31.52 -9.26 -7.96
N LEU A 140 31.80 -7.95 -7.88
CA LEU A 140 30.81 -6.95 -7.42
C LEU A 140 30.01 -6.39 -8.60
N THR A 141 28.71 -6.37 -8.46
CA THR A 141 27.78 -5.59 -9.27
C THR A 141 27.00 -4.65 -8.36
N LEU A 142 26.98 -3.37 -8.70
CA LEU A 142 26.15 -2.36 -8.03
C LEU A 142 25.16 -1.78 -9.04
N THR A 143 23.92 -1.59 -8.61
CA THR A 143 22.90 -0.94 -9.42
C THR A 143 22.23 0.13 -8.58
N LEU A 144 22.07 1.32 -9.15
CA LEU A 144 21.27 2.39 -8.58
C LEU A 144 20.21 2.76 -9.62
N ASP A 145 18.94 2.58 -9.27
CA ASP A 145 17.81 2.95 -10.11
C ASP A 145 16.97 4.02 -9.41
N TYR A 146 16.67 5.07 -10.12
CA TYR A 146 15.58 5.99 -9.78
C TYR A 146 14.29 5.46 -10.39
N PHE A 147 13.20 5.53 -9.63
CA PHE A 147 11.85 5.22 -10.11
C PHE A 147 10.89 6.38 -9.83
N ASP A 148 9.95 6.54 -10.75
CA ASP A 148 8.82 7.45 -10.67
C ASP A 148 7.60 6.71 -11.20
N ILE A 149 6.60 6.53 -10.36
CA ILE A 149 5.41 5.71 -10.62
C ILE A 149 4.19 6.54 -10.24
N VAL A 150 3.26 6.69 -11.18
CA VAL A 150 1.96 7.31 -10.93
C VAL A 150 0.86 6.31 -11.30
N VAL A 151 -0.16 6.21 -10.46
CA VAL A 151 -1.37 5.40 -10.68
C VAL A 151 -2.56 6.34 -10.64
N GLU A 152 -3.21 6.53 -11.78
CA GLU A 152 -4.42 7.33 -11.94
C GLU A 152 -5.67 6.42 -11.90
N ASP A 153 -6.83 7.02 -11.66
CA ASP A 153 -8.12 6.33 -11.58
C ASP A 153 -8.10 5.14 -10.61
N LYS A 154 -7.29 5.22 -9.55
CA LYS A 154 -7.15 4.16 -8.55
C LYS A 154 -8.51 3.83 -7.94
N ILE A 155 -8.84 2.54 -7.90
CA ILE A 155 -10.09 2.05 -7.33
C ILE A 155 -10.02 2.11 -5.81
N GLY A 156 -10.91 2.89 -5.23
CA GLY A 156 -11.01 3.09 -3.81
C GLY A 156 -12.45 3.33 -3.38
N THR A 157 -12.60 3.84 -2.18
CA THR A 157 -13.89 4.30 -1.65
C THR A 157 -13.74 5.71 -1.11
N ILE A 158 -14.76 6.54 -1.27
CA ILE A 158 -14.78 7.85 -0.62
C ILE A 158 -15.24 7.63 0.83
N PRO A 159 -14.43 8.02 1.84
CA PRO A 159 -14.83 7.91 3.23
C PRO A 159 -16.12 8.69 3.50
N ALA A 160 -17.00 8.16 4.35
CA ALA A 160 -18.28 8.80 4.66
C ALA A 160 -18.10 10.21 5.26
N SER A 161 -17.08 10.41 6.10
CA SER A 161 -16.72 11.71 6.65
C SER A 161 -16.31 12.72 5.57
N THR A 162 -15.53 12.27 4.59
CA THR A 162 -15.10 13.09 3.44
C THR A 162 -16.29 13.51 2.58
N SER A 163 -17.20 12.55 2.26
CA SER A 163 -18.40 12.83 1.50
C SER A 163 -19.29 13.87 2.21
N LEU A 164 -19.48 13.68 3.51
CA LEU A 164 -20.33 14.60 4.31
C LEU A 164 -19.70 15.98 4.39
N LYS A 165 -18.42 16.09 4.73
CA LYS A 165 -17.70 17.38 4.83
C LYS A 165 -17.72 18.13 3.50
N ASN A 166 -17.31 17.49 2.40
CA ASN A 166 -17.20 18.16 1.11
C ASN A 166 -18.57 18.56 0.54
N CYS A 167 -19.61 17.75 0.77
CA CYS A 167 -20.97 18.18 0.43
C CYS A 167 -21.39 19.43 1.18
N LEU A 168 -21.16 19.50 2.48
CA LEU A 168 -21.50 20.64 3.32
C LEU A 168 -20.71 21.89 2.95
N GLU A 169 -19.42 21.77 2.67
CA GLU A 169 -18.54 22.89 2.39
C GLU A 169 -18.72 23.44 0.97
N THR A 170 -18.90 22.58 -0.01
CA THR A 170 -18.85 22.93 -1.43
C THR A 170 -20.20 22.84 -2.15
N GLY A 171 -21.13 22.03 -1.66
CA GLY A 171 -22.35 21.69 -2.38
C GLY A 171 -22.11 20.88 -3.67
N ASN A 172 -20.91 20.31 -3.86
CA ASN A 172 -20.57 19.57 -5.06
C ASN A 172 -21.42 18.30 -5.19
N PRO A 173 -22.15 18.11 -6.31
CA PRO A 173 -23.00 16.93 -6.52
C PRO A 173 -22.25 15.59 -6.42
N THR A 174 -20.96 15.55 -6.72
CA THR A 174 -20.12 14.35 -6.58
C THR A 174 -20.18 13.78 -5.17
N PHE A 175 -20.23 14.64 -4.15
CA PHE A 175 -20.32 14.25 -2.76
C PHE A 175 -21.76 14.19 -2.24
N CYS A 176 -22.56 15.21 -2.63
CA CYS A 176 -23.90 15.33 -2.12
C CYS A 176 -24.81 14.17 -2.57
N ASN A 177 -24.59 13.66 -3.78
CA ASN A 177 -25.33 12.49 -4.29
C ASN A 177 -24.98 11.17 -3.56
N LEU A 178 -23.90 11.15 -2.77
CA LEU A 178 -23.54 10.01 -1.94
C LEU A 178 -24.25 10.00 -0.57
N ILE A 179 -24.99 11.07 -0.25
CA ILE A 179 -25.64 11.23 1.04
C ILE A 179 -27.14 11.05 0.86
N GLU A 180 -27.68 10.05 1.50
CA GLU A 180 -29.12 9.76 1.53
C GLU A 180 -29.62 9.88 2.96
N ARG A 181 -30.43 10.90 3.25
CA ARG A 181 -31.02 11.07 4.58
C ARG A 181 -32.38 10.40 4.67
N ASP A 182 -32.69 9.90 5.87
CA ASP A 182 -34.08 9.46 6.13
C ASP A 182 -35.07 10.61 5.89
N PRO A 183 -36.08 10.43 5.07
CA PRO A 183 -36.96 11.54 4.67
C PRO A 183 -37.87 12.06 5.82
N ILE A 184 -38.03 11.29 6.90
CA ILE A 184 -38.87 11.66 8.04
C ILE A 184 -38.04 12.19 9.19
N ALA A 185 -36.98 11.48 9.59
CA ALA A 185 -36.13 11.84 10.72
C ALA A 185 -34.95 12.72 10.33
N GLY A 186 -34.57 12.77 9.05
CA GLY A 186 -33.39 13.50 8.55
C GLY A 186 -32.05 12.89 8.92
N THR A 187 -32.04 11.73 9.58
CA THR A 187 -30.84 11.09 10.11
C THR A 187 -30.10 10.26 9.05
N LEU A 188 -28.84 9.93 9.36
CA LEU A 188 -28.00 9.04 8.54
C LEU A 188 -27.84 7.65 9.17
N TRP A 189 -28.54 7.36 10.26
CA TRP A 189 -28.49 6.09 10.99
C TRP A 189 -29.83 5.36 11.07
N VAL A 190 -30.93 6.04 10.83
CA VAL A 190 -32.27 5.39 10.64
C VAL A 190 -32.41 5.06 9.16
N SER A 191 -32.70 3.80 8.83
CA SER A 191 -32.94 3.38 7.44
C SER A 191 -34.17 4.09 6.86
N PRO A 192 -34.12 4.62 5.60
CA PRO A 192 -33.08 4.39 4.60
C PRO A 192 -31.86 5.35 4.67
N GLY A 193 -31.77 6.20 5.70
CA GLY A 193 -30.63 7.12 5.83
C GLY A 193 -29.29 6.38 5.83
N GLN A 194 -28.38 6.80 4.95
CA GLN A 194 -27.04 6.20 4.76
C GLN A 194 -26.11 7.12 3.98
N ILE A 195 -24.81 6.79 3.97
CA ILE A 195 -23.83 7.39 3.08
C ILE A 195 -23.28 6.30 2.15
N ILE A 196 -23.24 6.56 0.85
CA ILE A 196 -22.78 5.59 -0.16
C ILE A 196 -21.25 5.61 -0.18
N THR A 197 -20.64 4.45 0.08
CA THR A 197 -19.20 4.23 0.09
C THR A 197 -18.82 3.01 -0.77
N THR A 198 -19.53 2.82 -1.89
CA THR A 198 -19.20 1.79 -2.87
C THR A 198 -17.89 2.12 -3.59
N ASN A 199 -17.26 1.12 -4.23
CA ASN A 199 -16.03 1.33 -4.98
C ASN A 199 -16.22 2.35 -6.11
N THR A 200 -15.20 3.18 -6.32
CA THR A 200 -15.17 4.21 -7.37
C THR A 200 -13.74 4.53 -7.79
N ASN A 201 -13.55 5.04 -9.01
CA ASN A 201 -12.26 5.50 -9.52
C ASN A 201 -12.07 6.97 -9.14
N VAL A 202 -11.34 7.25 -8.10
CA VAL A 202 -11.23 8.65 -7.59
C VAL A 202 -9.86 8.98 -7.01
N ALA A 203 -9.02 7.98 -6.73
CA ALA A 203 -7.74 8.22 -6.10
C ALA A 203 -6.61 8.25 -7.14
N GLU A 204 -5.58 9.01 -6.82
CA GLU A 204 -4.28 8.99 -7.49
C GLU A 204 -3.22 8.64 -6.45
N GLU A 205 -2.26 7.82 -6.82
CA GLU A 205 -1.11 7.51 -5.99
C GLU A 205 0.16 7.71 -6.80
N SER A 206 1.11 8.44 -6.25
CA SER A 206 2.42 8.64 -6.85
C SER A 206 3.52 8.22 -5.90
N MET A 207 4.56 7.58 -6.43
CA MET A 207 5.71 7.13 -5.65
C MET A 207 7.01 7.41 -6.40
N THR A 208 7.95 8.07 -5.72
CA THR A 208 9.29 8.31 -6.24
C THR A 208 10.35 7.83 -5.27
N GLY A 209 11.50 7.45 -5.78
CA GLY A 209 12.59 6.99 -4.93
C GLY A 209 13.74 6.33 -5.68
N PHE A 210 14.60 5.66 -4.92
CA PHE A 210 15.79 4.99 -5.42
C PHE A 210 15.87 3.56 -4.89
N ASP A 211 16.28 2.63 -5.75
CA ASP A 211 16.70 1.29 -5.37
C ASP A 211 18.21 1.17 -5.51
N LEU A 212 18.89 0.87 -4.41
CA LEU A 212 20.30 0.46 -4.41
C LEU A 212 20.37 -1.07 -4.29
N ILE A 213 20.84 -1.71 -5.35
CA ILE A 213 20.98 -3.16 -5.42
C ILE A 213 22.45 -3.50 -5.51
N PHE A 214 22.91 -4.49 -4.75
CA PHE A 214 24.23 -5.05 -4.91
C PHE A 214 24.21 -6.57 -4.96
N ASP A 215 25.13 -7.14 -5.72
CA ASP A 215 25.42 -8.57 -5.83
C ASP A 215 26.93 -8.73 -5.80
N TYR A 216 27.43 -9.48 -4.81
CA TYR A 216 28.87 -9.66 -4.63
C TYR A 216 29.21 -11.12 -4.43
N MET A 217 29.88 -11.70 -5.41
CA MET A 217 30.42 -13.06 -5.34
C MET A 217 31.87 -13.02 -4.90
N LEU A 218 32.16 -13.54 -3.71
CA LEU A 218 33.48 -13.59 -3.10
C LEU A 218 34.01 -15.03 -3.05
N GLU A 219 35.06 -15.31 -3.78
CA GLU A 219 35.78 -16.59 -3.69
C GLU A 219 36.61 -16.65 -2.43
N THR A 220 36.35 -17.63 -1.57
CA THR A 220 37.08 -17.81 -0.31
C THR A 220 37.65 -19.22 -0.17
N GLY A 221 38.65 -19.40 0.74
CA GLY A 221 39.22 -20.71 1.04
C GLY A 221 38.26 -21.73 1.67
N ILE A 222 37.07 -21.27 2.11
CA ILE A 222 36.02 -22.14 2.68
C ILE A 222 34.86 -22.43 1.72
N GLY A 223 34.83 -21.74 0.57
CA GLY A 223 33.80 -21.82 -0.47
C GLY A 223 33.42 -20.44 -1.00
N PRO A 224 32.62 -20.36 -2.07
CA PRO A 224 32.09 -19.11 -2.57
C PRO A 224 31.07 -18.54 -1.59
N ILE A 225 31.17 -17.22 -1.33
CA ILE A 225 30.20 -16.46 -0.57
C ILE A 225 29.48 -15.53 -1.55
N ASP A 226 28.18 -15.64 -1.63
CA ASP A 226 27.31 -14.77 -2.43
C ASP A 226 26.55 -13.82 -1.49
N ILE A 227 26.76 -12.51 -1.64
CA ILE A 227 26.15 -11.47 -0.81
C ILE A 227 25.31 -10.59 -1.71
N LYS A 228 24.01 -10.53 -1.44
CA LYS A 228 23.03 -9.75 -2.21
C LYS A 228 22.23 -8.85 -1.30
N GLY A 229 21.85 -7.72 -1.83
CA GLY A 229 20.95 -6.84 -1.10
C GLY A 229 20.24 -5.85 -2.00
N ILE A 230 19.09 -5.42 -1.51
CA ILE A 230 18.35 -4.29 -2.05
C ILE A 230 18.00 -3.36 -0.89
N THR A 231 18.19 -2.09 -1.11
CA THR A 231 17.70 -1.02 -0.22
C THR A 231 16.88 -0.08 -1.07
N THR A 232 15.62 0.12 -0.69
CA THR A 232 14.72 1.11 -1.29
C THR A 232 14.73 2.35 -0.42
N PHE A 233 14.94 3.49 -1.04
CA PHE A 233 14.79 4.83 -0.47
C PHE A 233 13.58 5.47 -1.13
N THR A 234 12.47 5.58 -0.40
CA THR A 234 11.25 6.25 -0.86
C THR A 234 11.38 7.73 -0.57
N GLU A 235 11.47 8.57 -1.61
CA GLU A 235 11.53 10.02 -1.43
C GLU A 235 10.16 10.62 -1.17
N SER A 236 9.14 10.09 -1.85
CA SER A 236 7.75 10.53 -1.71
C SER A 236 6.82 9.37 -2.02
N ASN A 237 5.72 9.30 -1.30
CA ASN A 237 4.57 8.45 -1.59
C ASN A 237 3.30 9.23 -1.30
N GLU A 238 2.78 9.87 -2.32
CA GLU A 238 1.61 10.75 -2.20
C GLU A 238 0.33 10.02 -2.58
N LEU A 239 -0.68 10.15 -1.73
CA LEU A 239 -2.03 9.67 -1.99
C LEU A 239 -2.99 10.86 -2.10
N THR A 240 -3.54 11.08 -3.27
CA THR A 240 -4.66 11.99 -3.49
C THR A 240 -5.95 11.18 -3.46
N VAL A 241 -6.71 11.33 -2.40
CA VAL A 241 -7.95 10.54 -2.21
C VAL A 241 -9.01 10.92 -3.24
N MET A 242 -8.95 12.18 -3.72
CA MET A 242 -9.91 12.70 -4.68
C MET A 242 -9.35 13.86 -5.49
N PRO A 243 -9.77 14.02 -6.77
CA PRO A 243 -9.36 15.14 -7.59
C PRO A 243 -9.68 16.49 -6.94
N GLY A 244 -8.64 17.34 -6.83
CA GLY A 244 -8.74 18.69 -6.26
C GLY A 244 -8.53 18.78 -4.76
N GLU A 245 -8.35 17.69 -4.05
CA GLU A 245 -7.84 17.68 -2.67
C GLU A 245 -6.31 17.71 -2.65
N ALA A 246 -5.75 18.14 -1.54
CA ALA A 246 -4.31 18.10 -1.33
C ALA A 246 -3.85 16.64 -1.21
N ALA A 247 -2.74 16.32 -1.86
CA ALA A 247 -2.08 15.04 -1.69
C ALA A 247 -1.63 14.86 -0.23
N ILE A 248 -1.67 13.62 0.24
CA ILE A 248 -1.21 13.22 1.56
C ILE A 248 0.11 12.49 1.36
N GLU A 249 1.19 13.05 1.92
CA GLU A 249 2.49 12.37 1.94
C GLU A 249 2.45 11.21 2.93
N CYS A 250 2.82 10.02 2.47
CA CYS A 250 2.80 8.79 3.23
C CYS A 250 4.19 8.16 3.44
N ALA A 251 5.23 8.64 2.74
CA ALA A 251 6.60 8.18 3.01
C ALA A 251 7.02 8.60 4.42
N GLY A 252 7.52 7.67 5.21
CA GLY A 252 7.84 7.87 6.62
C GLY A 252 6.64 7.80 7.57
N TYR A 253 5.43 7.55 7.07
CA TYR A 253 4.21 7.56 7.88
C TYR A 253 3.44 6.25 7.86
N TYR A 254 2.55 6.12 8.84
CA TYR A 254 1.50 5.11 8.88
C TYR A 254 0.17 5.73 9.33
N GLY A 255 -0.94 5.02 9.17
CA GLY A 255 -2.25 5.46 9.64
C GLY A 255 -3.35 5.31 8.60
N LYS A 256 -4.58 5.72 8.98
CA LYS A 256 -5.77 5.53 8.14
C LYS A 256 -5.68 6.24 6.79
N SER A 257 -5.06 7.41 6.76
CA SER A 257 -4.94 8.23 5.55
C SER A 257 -3.94 7.66 4.56
N CYS A 258 -2.96 6.86 5.03
CA CYS A 258 -1.93 6.22 4.22
C CYS A 258 -2.20 4.72 3.96
N GLY A 259 -3.46 4.33 3.81
CA GLY A 259 -3.81 2.94 3.50
C GLY A 259 -3.61 1.95 4.64
N LYS A 260 -3.33 2.41 5.84
CA LYS A 260 -3.22 1.68 7.12
C LYS A 260 -1.89 0.94 7.37
N ASN A 261 -1.04 0.75 6.37
CA ASN A 261 0.24 0.06 6.55
C ASN A 261 1.37 1.07 6.78
N PRO A 262 2.41 0.70 7.56
CA PRO A 262 3.62 1.51 7.62
C PRO A 262 4.30 1.64 6.26
N MET A 263 4.79 2.83 5.93
CA MET A 263 5.45 3.16 4.68
C MET A 263 6.79 3.84 4.97
N PRO A 264 7.82 3.11 5.44
CA PRO A 264 9.08 3.71 5.82
C PRO A 264 9.79 4.33 4.61
N GLU A 265 10.54 5.42 4.85
CA GLU A 265 11.38 6.01 3.81
C GLU A 265 12.52 5.08 3.40
N VAL A 266 12.98 4.19 4.30
CA VAL A 266 14.06 3.25 4.02
C VAL A 266 13.66 1.84 4.41
N ALA A 267 13.75 0.91 3.47
CA ALA A 267 13.58 -0.52 3.72
C ALA A 267 14.62 -1.33 2.95
N GLY A 268 15.06 -2.46 3.52
CA GLY A 268 16.07 -3.28 2.85
C GLY A 268 15.99 -4.75 3.16
N ASN A 269 16.41 -5.56 2.17
CA ASN A 269 16.53 -7.01 2.31
C ASN A 269 17.92 -7.43 1.84
N TYR A 270 18.62 -8.20 2.67
CA TYR A 270 19.99 -8.62 2.42
C TYR A 270 20.13 -10.12 2.68
N THR A 271 20.93 -10.77 1.87
CA THR A 271 21.18 -12.22 1.99
C THR A 271 22.67 -12.47 1.81
N ALA A 272 23.25 -13.28 2.66
CA ALA A 272 24.59 -13.84 2.48
C ALA A 272 24.49 -15.37 2.47
N SER A 273 25.03 -16.01 1.46
CA SER A 273 25.07 -17.45 1.34
C SER A 273 26.47 -18.00 1.17
N LEU A 274 26.78 -19.09 1.84
CA LEU A 274 28.04 -19.83 1.72
C LEU A 274 27.72 -21.27 1.31
N SER A 275 28.22 -21.69 0.17
CA SER A 275 28.11 -23.07 -0.31
C SER A 275 29.39 -23.84 -0.02
N ARG A 276 29.25 -24.99 0.67
CA ARG A 276 30.39 -25.88 0.99
C ARG A 276 30.02 -27.35 0.82
N GLY A 277 30.39 -27.94 -0.31
CA GLY A 277 30.04 -29.31 -0.66
C GLY A 277 28.52 -29.46 -0.77
N ASN A 278 27.92 -30.29 0.07
CA ASN A 278 26.46 -30.52 0.10
C ASN A 278 25.71 -29.60 1.08
N LEU A 279 26.39 -28.62 1.67
CA LEU A 279 25.82 -27.69 2.64
C LEU A 279 25.79 -26.28 2.07
N ASP A 280 24.60 -25.66 2.17
CA ASP A 280 24.42 -24.24 1.93
C ASP A 280 23.95 -23.57 3.22
N TYR A 281 24.66 -22.55 3.63
CA TYR A 281 24.33 -21.69 4.76
C TYR A 281 23.78 -20.40 4.20
N VAL A 282 22.60 -19.99 4.63
CA VAL A 282 21.97 -18.75 4.22
C VAL A 282 21.68 -17.90 5.44
N PHE A 283 22.16 -16.68 5.43
CA PHE A 283 21.89 -15.67 6.42
C PHE A 283 21.07 -14.56 5.75
N GLY A 284 19.94 -14.22 6.32
CA GLY A 284 19.05 -13.16 5.89
C GLY A 284 19.04 -12.01 6.88
N MET A 285 18.91 -10.78 6.39
CA MET A 285 18.65 -9.60 7.18
C MET A 285 17.58 -8.76 6.49
N ARG A 286 16.57 -8.32 7.25
CA ARG A 286 15.52 -7.40 6.80
C ARG A 286 15.55 -6.18 7.70
N TYR A 287 15.63 -5.01 7.09
CA TYR A 287 15.57 -3.71 7.74
C TYR A 287 14.30 -2.98 7.35
N LEU A 288 13.61 -2.43 8.34
CA LEU A 288 12.42 -1.60 8.21
C LEU A 288 12.70 -0.30 8.96
N GLY A 289 12.71 0.81 8.25
CA GLY A 289 12.91 2.14 8.84
C GLY A 289 11.76 2.57 9.74
N GLU A 290 12.02 3.61 10.51
CA GLU A 290 11.03 4.25 11.38
C GLU A 290 9.84 4.80 10.60
N THR A 291 8.68 4.90 11.26
CA THR A 291 7.48 5.55 10.72
C THR A 291 6.72 6.28 11.84
N GLU A 292 6.17 7.44 11.50
CA GLU A 292 5.37 8.28 12.39
C GLU A 292 3.87 8.07 12.18
N ASP A 293 3.05 8.29 13.22
CA ASP A 293 1.59 8.26 13.07
C ASP A 293 1.08 9.58 12.47
N LEU A 294 0.61 9.53 11.25
CA LEU A 294 0.11 10.71 10.55
C LEU A 294 -1.18 11.31 11.16
N ASN A 295 -2.01 10.49 11.80
CA ASN A 295 -3.38 10.88 12.16
C ASN A 295 -3.61 11.09 13.66
N THR A 296 -2.73 10.62 14.50
CA THR A 296 -2.87 10.72 15.95
C THR A 296 -1.50 10.97 16.59
N THR A 297 -1.50 11.36 17.84
CA THR A 297 -0.28 11.53 18.64
C THR A 297 0.12 10.22 19.32
N ALA A 298 -0.12 9.06 18.69
CA ALA A 298 -0.05 7.82 19.39
C ALA A 298 1.40 7.33 19.61
N ILE A 299 1.98 6.65 18.67
CA ILE A 299 3.26 5.98 18.87
C ILE A 299 4.00 5.98 17.53
N ASP A 300 5.17 6.57 17.50
CA ASP A 300 6.09 6.44 16.39
C ASP A 300 6.72 5.04 16.43
N PHE A 301 6.88 4.43 15.29
CA PHE A 301 7.51 3.12 15.18
C PHE A 301 8.99 3.31 14.97
N GLU A 302 9.77 2.81 15.91
CA GLU A 302 11.22 2.72 15.75
C GLU A 302 11.58 1.74 14.64
N ASP A 303 12.76 1.89 14.07
CA ASP A 303 13.28 0.98 13.07
C ASP A 303 13.41 -0.45 13.63
N LYS A 304 13.24 -1.44 12.75
CA LYS A 304 13.33 -2.86 13.08
C LYS A 304 14.31 -3.58 12.16
N THR A 305 15.12 -4.45 12.77
CA THR A 305 16.03 -5.32 12.01
C THR A 305 15.81 -6.77 12.41
N TYR A 306 15.44 -7.59 11.45
CA TYR A 306 15.24 -9.03 11.63
C TYR A 306 16.39 -9.80 11.00
N PHE A 307 16.81 -10.87 11.66
CA PHE A 307 17.83 -11.78 11.17
C PHE A 307 17.31 -13.19 11.08
N ASP A 308 17.60 -13.84 9.97
CA ASP A 308 17.20 -15.22 9.65
C ASP A 308 18.42 -16.07 9.36
N VAL A 309 18.37 -17.35 9.73
CA VAL A 309 19.43 -18.33 9.39
C VAL A 309 18.78 -19.59 8.86
N THR A 310 19.29 -20.08 7.73
CA THR A 310 18.87 -21.34 7.14
C THR A 310 20.08 -22.18 6.75
N VAL A 311 20.00 -23.48 6.97
CA VAL A 311 20.98 -24.47 6.51
C VAL A 311 20.26 -25.47 5.62
N ASN A 312 20.74 -25.61 4.39
CA ASN A 312 20.29 -26.64 3.46
C ASN A 312 21.37 -27.72 3.34
N TYR A 313 20.97 -28.97 3.43
CA TYR A 313 21.84 -30.11 3.26
C TYR A 313 21.32 -31.06 2.19
N GLN A 314 22.05 -31.20 1.09
CA GLN A 314 21.75 -32.18 0.03
C GLN A 314 22.32 -33.53 0.41
N PHE A 315 21.45 -34.41 0.91
CA PHE A 315 21.84 -35.74 1.37
C PHE A 315 22.15 -36.69 0.19
N SER A 316 21.32 -36.60 -0.88
CA SER A 316 21.49 -37.32 -2.13
C SER A 316 20.82 -36.58 -3.27
N ASP A 317 20.95 -37.06 -4.51
CA ASP A 317 20.30 -36.44 -5.67
C ASP A 317 18.76 -36.31 -5.53
N SER A 318 18.18 -37.18 -4.71
CA SER A 318 16.71 -37.22 -4.50
C SER A 318 16.26 -36.75 -3.12
N MET A 319 17.17 -36.43 -2.19
CA MET A 319 16.80 -36.10 -0.82
C MET A 319 17.56 -34.87 -0.29
N SER A 320 16.82 -33.90 0.20
CA SER A 320 17.38 -32.72 0.87
C SER A 320 16.71 -32.45 2.21
N PHE A 321 17.47 -31.82 3.09
CA PHE A 321 17.06 -31.41 4.42
C PHE A 321 17.31 -29.89 4.56
N THR A 322 16.32 -29.16 5.07
CA THR A 322 16.41 -27.74 5.36
C THR A 322 16.03 -27.51 6.80
N ALA A 323 16.84 -26.81 7.56
CA ALA A 323 16.52 -26.33 8.89
C ALA A 323 16.85 -24.85 9.00
N GLY A 324 16.03 -24.10 9.72
CA GLY A 324 16.26 -22.66 9.89
C GLY A 324 15.49 -22.08 11.06
N ALA A 325 15.83 -20.84 11.33
CA ALA A 325 15.12 -20.00 12.27
C ALA A 325 14.98 -18.60 11.69
N SER A 326 13.79 -18.06 11.70
CA SER A 326 13.50 -16.65 11.39
C SER A 326 13.41 -15.84 12.67
N ASN A 327 13.78 -14.56 12.55
CA ASN A 327 13.84 -13.63 13.68
C ASN A 327 14.66 -14.21 14.86
N ILE A 328 15.91 -14.57 14.61
CA ILE A 328 16.76 -15.28 15.57
C ILE A 328 17.11 -14.44 16.81
N LEU A 329 16.94 -13.13 16.76
CA LEU A 329 17.15 -12.24 17.89
C LEU A 329 15.88 -12.00 18.72
N ASP A 330 14.77 -12.64 18.33
CA ASP A 330 13.46 -12.54 18.98
C ASP A 330 12.97 -11.07 19.10
N GLU A 331 13.19 -10.32 18.02
CA GLU A 331 12.77 -8.91 17.96
C GLU A 331 11.25 -8.81 18.01
N ASP A 332 10.73 -8.11 19.00
CA ASP A 332 9.30 -7.93 19.20
C ASP A 332 8.68 -7.02 18.11
N PRO A 333 7.43 -7.28 17.69
CA PRO A 333 6.70 -6.34 16.85
C PRO A 333 6.37 -5.06 17.62
N VAL A 334 6.14 -3.96 16.89
CA VAL A 334 5.61 -2.75 17.50
C VAL A 334 4.12 -2.95 17.82
N TYR A 335 3.71 -2.56 19.02
CA TYR A 335 2.31 -2.62 19.44
C TYR A 335 1.70 -1.22 19.44
N THR A 336 0.55 -1.09 18.81
CA THR A 336 -0.21 0.16 18.79
C THR A 336 -1.70 -0.09 18.96
N SER A 337 -2.37 0.73 19.78
CA SER A 337 -3.83 0.76 19.85
C SER A 337 -4.44 1.66 18.81
N SER A 338 -3.61 2.34 18.02
CA SER A 338 -4.09 3.32 17.06
C SER A 338 -4.78 2.67 15.87
N ALA A 339 -5.50 3.48 15.24
CA ALA A 339 -6.49 3.24 14.23
C ALA A 339 -5.94 2.68 12.88
N GLY A 340 -4.95 1.94 12.80
CA GLY A 340 -4.50 1.25 11.58
C GLY A 340 -4.68 -0.25 11.64
N THR A 341 -4.78 -0.81 12.85
CA THR A 341 -4.85 -2.26 13.05
C THR A 341 -6.28 -2.76 12.97
N ALA A 342 -6.48 -3.83 12.21
CA ALA A 342 -7.77 -4.52 12.21
C ALA A 342 -7.99 -5.25 13.56
N PRO A 343 -9.22 -5.34 14.07
CA PRO A 343 -9.52 -6.14 15.25
C PRO A 343 -8.99 -7.57 15.11
N GLY A 344 -8.32 -8.08 16.14
CA GLY A 344 -7.77 -9.43 16.16
C GLY A 344 -6.33 -9.57 15.67
N ASN A 345 -5.67 -8.49 15.24
CA ASN A 345 -4.27 -8.51 14.80
C ASN A 345 -3.25 -8.38 15.95
N GLY A 346 -3.67 -8.49 17.21
CA GLY A 346 -2.77 -8.34 18.35
C GLY A 346 -2.24 -6.92 18.56
N ASN A 347 -2.93 -5.90 18.04
CA ASN A 347 -2.50 -4.49 18.07
C ASN A 347 -1.15 -4.23 17.37
N THR A 348 -0.86 -4.96 16.33
CA THR A 348 0.33 -4.80 15.49
C THR A 348 -0.02 -4.94 14.01
N PHE A 349 0.98 -4.83 13.13
CA PHE A 349 0.87 -5.07 11.69
C PHE A 349 1.57 -6.38 11.31
N PRO A 350 0.90 -7.57 11.45
CA PRO A 350 1.55 -8.87 11.28
C PRO A 350 1.99 -9.17 9.84
N GLY A 351 1.54 -8.39 8.85
CA GLY A 351 2.04 -8.43 7.48
C GLY A 351 3.32 -7.63 7.27
N TYR A 352 3.73 -6.85 8.27
CA TYR A 352 4.87 -5.94 8.23
C TYR A 352 5.93 -6.33 9.27
N PHE A 353 5.52 -6.58 10.52
CA PHE A 353 6.36 -7.03 11.62
C PHE A 353 6.22 -8.52 11.87
N ASP A 354 7.27 -9.18 12.38
CA ASP A 354 7.24 -10.58 12.78
C ASP A 354 6.49 -10.75 14.11
N ALA A 355 5.17 -10.97 14.03
CA ALA A 355 4.29 -10.99 15.19
C ALA A 355 4.47 -12.20 16.13
N LEU A 356 5.21 -13.25 15.72
CA LEU A 356 5.35 -14.50 16.46
C LEU A 356 6.72 -14.67 17.15
N GLY A 357 7.61 -13.66 17.06
CA GLY A 357 8.97 -13.80 17.57
C GLY A 357 9.80 -14.82 16.79
N THR A 358 10.75 -15.48 17.45
CA THR A 358 11.60 -16.49 16.79
C THR A 358 10.79 -17.71 16.36
N TYR A 359 10.84 -18.00 15.04
CA TYR A 359 10.19 -19.17 14.43
C TYR A 359 11.22 -20.16 13.91
N VAL A 360 11.17 -21.40 14.39
CA VAL A 360 12.08 -22.49 13.97
C VAL A 360 11.34 -23.47 13.07
N PHE A 361 11.98 -23.87 11.98
CA PHE A 361 11.40 -24.82 11.02
C PHE A 361 12.39 -25.89 10.56
N VAL A 362 11.83 -27.03 10.18
CA VAL A 362 12.56 -28.14 9.56
C VAL A 362 11.73 -28.66 8.40
N ASN A 363 12.36 -28.89 7.27
CA ASN A 363 11.75 -29.46 6.07
C ASN A 363 12.61 -30.61 5.52
N ILE A 364 11.98 -31.68 5.05
CA ILE A 364 12.61 -32.79 4.34
C ILE A 364 11.91 -32.89 2.99
N SER A 365 12.68 -32.79 1.91
CA SER A 365 12.20 -32.96 0.55
C SER A 365 12.74 -34.25 -0.05
N TYR A 366 11.87 -35.03 -0.69
CA TYR A 366 12.22 -36.24 -1.41
C TYR A 366 11.56 -36.25 -2.79
N SER A 367 12.38 -36.47 -3.83
CA SER A 367 11.90 -36.59 -5.22
C SER A 367 12.21 -38.00 -5.72
N TYR A 368 11.26 -38.64 -6.37
CA TYR A 368 11.35 -40.00 -6.92
C TYR A 368 11.19 -39.99 -8.44
#